data_efab562f5d7eabf4d78616b18e897f23
#
_entry.id   efab562f5d7eabf4d78616b18e897f23
#
_cell.length_a   1.000
_cell.length_b   1.000
_cell.length_c   1.000
_cell.angle_alpha   90.00
_cell.angle_beta   90.00
_cell.angle_gamma   90.00
#
_symmetry.space_group_name_H-M   'P 1'
#
loop_
_entity.id
_entity.type
_entity.pdbx_description
1 polymer ?
#
loop_
_entity_poly.entity_id
_entity_poly.type
_entity_poly.pdbx_seq_one_letter_code
_entity_poly.pdbx_strand_id
1 'polypeptide(L)'
;HVSLVGSEMCIRDRNIITILDDMLETMYNANGIGLAATQIAIDKRLIVMDCGKTNFDPKDMSEEEYNEKIKNEGIEPFPIKMINPEIISFDKNLKEREEGCLSIPGYNANVKRPSSIKVTYTDENKKNKTLEANGLLATCIQHEIDHLNGILFIDHISKLKREIILKKAIKEYAKN
;
A
#
# COMPACT_ATOMS: atom_id res chain seq x y z
N HIS A 1 21.78 -22.55 -23.83
CA HIS A 1 21.35 -22.20 -22.44
C HIS A 1 21.08 -20.73 -22.21
N VAL A 2 21.65 -19.82 -23.01
CA VAL A 2 21.47 -18.36 -22.82
C VAL A 2 20.13 -17.85 -23.38
N SER A 3 19.53 -18.54 -24.35
CA SER A 3 18.30 -18.09 -25.03
C SER A 3 17.01 -18.33 -24.22
N LEU A 4 16.98 -19.35 -23.36
CA LEU A 4 15.79 -19.70 -22.57
C LEU A 4 15.62 -18.80 -21.32
N VAL A 5 16.72 -18.36 -20.71
CA VAL A 5 16.69 -17.49 -19.53
C VAL A 5 16.15 -16.10 -19.88
N GLY A 6 16.45 -15.57 -21.07
CA GLY A 6 15.95 -14.27 -21.53
C GLY A 6 14.45 -14.28 -21.86
N SER A 7 13.92 -15.38 -22.39
CA SER A 7 12.50 -15.50 -22.74
C SER A 7 11.60 -15.70 -21.51
N GLU A 8 12.04 -16.50 -20.54
CA GLU A 8 11.31 -16.68 -19.28
C GLU A 8 11.28 -15.39 -18.43
N MET A 9 12.38 -14.65 -18.40
CA MET A 9 12.44 -13.36 -17.67
C MET A 9 11.49 -12.31 -18.30
N CYS A 10 11.41 -12.26 -19.65
CA CYS A 10 10.48 -11.37 -20.36
C CYS A 10 8.99 -11.73 -20.13
N ILE A 11 8.67 -13.01 -19.99
CA ILE A 11 7.29 -13.47 -19.72
C ILE A 11 6.92 -13.16 -18.26
N ARG A 12 7.82 -13.39 -17.30
CA ARG A 12 7.62 -13.05 -15.90
C ARG A 12 7.43 -11.54 -15.69
N ASP A 13 8.16 -10.73 -16.40
CA ASP A 13 8.09 -9.27 -16.28
C ASP A 13 6.77 -8.69 -16.81
N ARG A 14 6.28 -9.18 -17.94
CA ARG A 14 4.95 -8.80 -18.47
C ARG A 14 3.83 -9.21 -17.52
N ASN A 15 3.97 -10.36 -16.86
CA ASN A 15 3.01 -10.82 -15.87
C ASN A 15 2.98 -9.90 -14.63
N ILE A 16 4.14 -9.41 -14.16
CA ILE A 16 4.21 -8.50 -12.98
C ILE A 16 3.53 -7.16 -13.28
N ILE A 17 3.76 -6.57 -14.45
CA ILE A 17 3.11 -5.30 -14.84
C ILE A 17 1.59 -5.48 -14.92
N THR A 18 1.13 -6.54 -15.56
CA THR A 18 -0.31 -6.86 -15.62
C THR A 18 -0.90 -7.06 -14.23
N ILE A 19 -0.20 -7.78 -13.34
CA ILE A 19 -0.64 -7.96 -11.95
C ILE A 19 -0.76 -6.61 -11.23
N LEU A 20 0.21 -5.72 -11.39
CA LEU A 20 0.17 -4.39 -10.76
C LEU A 20 -1.00 -3.54 -11.28
N ASP A 21 -1.33 -3.62 -12.56
CA ASP A 21 -2.47 -2.93 -13.15
C ASP A 21 -3.79 -3.52 -12.63
N ASP A 22 -3.93 -4.85 -12.59
CA ASP A 22 -5.09 -5.53 -12.03
C ASP A 22 -5.26 -5.23 -10.52
N MET A 23 -4.15 -5.12 -9.79
CA MET A 23 -4.16 -4.72 -8.38
C MET A 23 -4.68 -3.30 -8.20
N LEU A 24 -4.29 -2.35 -9.05
CA LEU A 24 -4.81 -0.97 -9.00
C LEU A 24 -6.31 -0.95 -9.27
N GLU A 25 -6.77 -1.64 -10.31
CA GLU A 25 -8.19 -1.73 -10.62
C GLU A 25 -8.99 -2.33 -9.45
N THR A 26 -8.47 -3.42 -8.86
CA THR A 26 -9.09 -4.06 -7.69
C THR A 26 -9.15 -3.10 -6.50
N MET A 27 -8.07 -2.38 -6.22
CA MET A 27 -7.98 -1.37 -5.15
C MET A 27 -9.03 -0.26 -5.36
N TYR A 28 -9.14 0.28 -6.57
CA TYR A 28 -10.11 1.33 -6.87
C TYR A 28 -11.55 0.84 -6.78
N ASN A 29 -11.85 -0.35 -7.28
CA ASN A 29 -13.18 -0.96 -7.18
C ASN A 29 -13.62 -1.21 -5.74
N ALA A 30 -12.65 -1.44 -4.84
CA ALA A 30 -12.89 -1.60 -3.40
C ALA A 30 -12.86 -0.27 -2.62
N ASN A 31 -12.73 0.89 -3.30
CA ASN A 31 -12.54 2.21 -2.69
C ASN A 31 -11.35 2.27 -1.71
N GLY A 32 -10.31 1.46 -1.96
CA GLY A 32 -9.08 1.45 -1.19
C GLY A 32 -8.07 2.49 -1.66
N ILE A 33 -7.09 2.79 -0.80
CA ILE A 33 -5.95 3.66 -1.10
C ILE A 33 -4.63 2.89 -1.21
N GLY A 34 -4.63 1.61 -0.84
CA GLY A 34 -3.51 0.69 -0.94
C GLY A 34 -4.00 -0.75 -1.10
N LEU A 35 -3.15 -1.59 -1.67
CA LEU A 35 -3.38 -3.03 -1.80
C LEU A 35 -2.04 -3.77 -1.92
N ALA A 36 -1.89 -4.83 -1.14
CA ALA A 36 -0.77 -5.76 -1.25
C ALA A 36 -1.17 -7.04 -1.99
N ALA A 37 -0.25 -7.60 -2.77
CA ALA A 37 -0.51 -8.80 -3.57
C ALA A 37 -0.96 -10.01 -2.74
N THR A 38 -0.48 -10.14 -1.51
CA THR A 38 -0.88 -11.20 -0.58
C THR A 38 -2.36 -11.16 -0.21
N GLN A 39 -3.01 -9.99 -0.24
CA GLN A 39 -4.44 -9.85 0.04
C GLN A 39 -5.33 -10.46 -1.05
N ILE A 40 -4.81 -10.64 -2.25
CA ILE A 40 -5.48 -11.28 -3.39
C ILE A 40 -4.86 -12.63 -3.75
N ALA A 41 -4.25 -13.29 -2.77
CA ALA A 41 -3.63 -14.61 -2.87
C ALA A 41 -2.50 -14.71 -3.92
N ILE A 42 -1.80 -13.63 -4.20
CA ILE A 42 -0.61 -13.61 -5.05
C ILE A 42 0.62 -13.60 -4.16
N ASP A 43 1.41 -14.67 -4.20
CA ASP A 43 2.65 -14.83 -3.42
C ASP A 43 3.82 -14.08 -4.11
N LYS A 44 3.72 -12.75 -4.10
CA LYS A 44 4.74 -11.83 -4.61
C LYS A 44 4.81 -10.59 -3.73
N ARG A 45 5.99 -10.01 -3.63
CA ARG A 45 6.20 -8.76 -2.89
C ARG A 45 5.87 -7.55 -3.79
N LEU A 46 4.58 -7.33 -3.99
CA LEU A 46 4.04 -6.23 -4.79
C LEU A 46 3.05 -5.43 -3.94
N ILE A 47 3.13 -4.11 -4.01
CA ILE A 47 2.12 -3.22 -3.42
C ILE A 47 1.77 -2.11 -4.42
N VAL A 48 0.54 -1.67 -4.37
CA VAL A 48 0.05 -0.52 -5.14
C VAL A 48 -0.64 0.45 -4.20
N MET A 49 -0.60 1.75 -4.49
CA MET A 49 -1.26 2.76 -3.68
C MET A 49 -1.59 4.02 -4.46
N ASP A 50 -2.66 4.68 -4.03
CA ASP A 50 -3.06 6.01 -4.49
C ASP A 50 -3.63 6.82 -3.33
N CYS A 51 -2.74 7.48 -2.60
CA CYS A 51 -3.11 8.37 -1.49
C CYS A 51 -3.53 9.77 -1.97
N GLY A 52 -3.33 10.08 -3.23
CA GLY A 52 -3.65 11.38 -3.80
C GLY A 52 -5.15 11.67 -3.83
N LYS A 53 -5.96 10.64 -4.06
CA LYS A 53 -7.44 10.76 -4.11
C LYS A 53 -8.09 11.06 -2.76
N THR A 54 -7.42 10.75 -1.66
CA THR A 54 -7.99 10.91 -0.30
C THR A 54 -7.60 12.22 0.37
N ASN A 55 -6.51 12.85 -0.07
CA ASN A 55 -6.03 14.11 0.48
C ASN A 55 -6.62 15.34 -0.24
N PHE A 56 -7.23 15.13 -1.39
CA PHE A 56 -7.81 16.19 -2.22
C PHE A 56 -9.15 15.71 -2.78
N ASP A 57 -10.22 16.41 -2.45
CA ASP A 57 -11.45 16.27 -3.25
C ASP A 57 -11.17 16.93 -4.62
N PRO A 58 -11.22 16.16 -5.72
CA PRO A 58 -11.01 16.73 -7.07
C PRO A 58 -11.99 17.84 -7.43
N LYS A 59 -13.04 18.03 -6.60
CA LYS A 59 -14.01 19.12 -6.74
C LYS A 59 -13.49 20.45 -6.22
N ASP A 60 -12.47 20.43 -5.35
CA ASP A 60 -11.96 21.62 -4.65
C ASP A 60 -10.63 22.13 -5.22
N MET A 61 -10.05 21.44 -6.21
CA MET A 61 -8.75 21.79 -6.79
C MET A 61 -8.69 21.45 -8.28
N SER A 62 -8.12 22.34 -9.09
CA SER A 62 -7.87 22.06 -10.50
C SER A 62 -6.73 21.03 -10.69
N GLU A 63 -6.71 20.35 -11.83
CA GLU A 63 -5.65 19.39 -12.16
C GLU A 63 -4.26 20.07 -12.21
N GLU A 64 -4.22 21.34 -12.62
CA GLU A 64 -3.01 22.14 -12.64
C GLU A 64 -2.48 22.46 -11.24
N GLU A 65 -3.36 22.86 -10.31
CA GLU A 65 -3.02 23.10 -8.91
C GLU A 65 -2.54 21.82 -8.21
N TYR A 66 -3.15 20.67 -8.53
CA TYR A 66 -2.74 19.36 -8.01
C TYR A 66 -1.32 18.98 -8.50
N ASN A 67 -1.07 19.13 -9.81
CA ASN A 67 0.23 18.83 -10.41
C ASN A 67 1.34 19.77 -9.91
N GLU A 68 1.02 21.06 -9.72
CA GLU A 68 1.95 22.04 -9.16
C GLU A 68 2.29 21.73 -7.70
N LYS A 69 1.32 21.31 -6.90
CA LYS A 69 1.52 20.91 -5.52
C LYS A 69 2.37 19.65 -5.40
N ILE A 70 2.11 18.62 -6.23
CA ILE A 70 2.96 17.42 -6.31
C ILE A 70 4.41 17.81 -6.63
N LYS A 71 4.61 18.67 -7.62
CA LYS A 71 5.94 19.11 -8.06
C LYS A 71 6.68 19.90 -6.98
N ASN A 72 5.96 20.78 -6.25
CA ASN A 72 6.55 21.65 -5.24
C ASN A 72 6.83 20.93 -3.92
N GLU A 73 6.04 19.92 -3.57
CA GLU A 73 6.22 19.13 -2.34
C GLU A 73 7.12 17.90 -2.54
N GLY A 74 7.63 17.67 -3.76
CA GLY A 74 8.51 16.53 -4.09
C GLY A 74 7.84 15.17 -3.90
N ILE A 75 6.51 15.14 -4.02
CA ILE A 75 5.71 13.91 -3.86
C ILE A 75 5.76 13.13 -5.17
N GLU A 76 6.02 11.82 -5.10
CA GLU A 76 5.91 10.95 -6.27
C GLU A 76 4.47 10.98 -6.81
N PRO A 77 4.29 11.07 -8.16
CA PRO A 77 2.96 11.09 -8.75
C PRO A 77 2.22 9.78 -8.47
N PHE A 78 0.93 9.89 -8.15
CA PHE A 78 0.06 8.72 -7.97
C PHE A 78 -0.52 8.26 -9.31
N PRO A 79 -0.85 6.95 -9.44
CA PRO A 79 -0.63 5.89 -8.46
C PRO A 79 0.82 5.42 -8.38
N ILE A 80 1.21 4.86 -7.22
CA ILE A 80 2.54 4.28 -7.01
C ILE A 80 2.44 2.75 -7.05
N LYS A 81 3.35 2.13 -7.79
CA LYS A 81 3.52 0.68 -7.89
C LYS A 81 4.91 0.32 -7.38
N MET A 82 5.00 -0.58 -6.43
CA MET A 82 6.28 -0.99 -5.84
C MET A 82 6.48 -2.50 -5.96
N ILE A 83 7.63 -2.88 -6.48
CA ILE A 83 8.11 -4.27 -6.56
C ILE A 83 9.22 -4.43 -5.54
N ASN A 84 9.13 -5.45 -4.68
CA ASN A 84 10.08 -5.73 -3.60
C ASN A 84 10.37 -4.51 -2.71
N PRO A 85 9.33 -3.86 -2.15
CA PRO A 85 9.55 -2.73 -1.28
C PRO A 85 10.23 -3.16 0.02
N GLU A 86 11.19 -2.33 0.47
CA GLU A 86 11.93 -2.52 1.73
C GLU A 86 12.10 -1.19 2.44
N ILE A 87 11.67 -1.09 3.70
CA ILE A 87 11.89 0.10 4.52
C ILE A 87 13.30 0.03 5.08
N ILE A 88 14.11 1.01 4.73
CA ILE A 88 15.52 1.09 5.11
C ILE A 88 15.79 2.05 6.28
N SER A 89 14.85 2.94 6.60
CA SER A 89 14.89 3.76 7.81
C SER A 89 13.52 4.24 8.24
N PHE A 90 13.40 4.52 9.55
CA PHE A 90 12.20 5.01 10.22
C PHE A 90 12.52 6.27 10.99
N ASP A 91 11.58 7.22 11.01
CA ASP A 91 11.61 8.32 11.98
C ASP A 91 11.30 7.79 13.40
N LYS A 92 11.90 8.42 14.39
CA LYS A 92 11.64 8.13 15.81
C LYS A 92 10.28 8.66 16.28
N ASN A 93 9.76 9.69 15.60
CA ASN A 93 8.47 10.28 15.92
C ASN A 93 7.33 9.36 15.43
N LEU A 94 6.45 9.01 16.34
CA LEU A 94 5.26 8.22 16.02
C LEU A 94 4.06 9.15 15.82
N LYS A 95 3.26 8.86 14.80
CA LYS A 95 1.93 9.44 14.59
C LYS A 95 0.86 8.38 14.72
N GLU A 96 -0.22 8.74 15.40
CA GLU A 96 -1.42 7.92 15.48
C GLU A 96 -2.37 8.31 14.35
N ARG A 97 -2.84 7.29 13.60
CA ARG A 97 -3.84 7.44 12.55
C ARG A 97 -4.87 6.33 12.65
N GLU A 98 -6.09 6.63 12.26
CA GLU A 98 -7.11 5.60 12.07
C GLU A 98 -6.77 4.80 10.81
N GLU A 99 -6.65 3.48 10.96
CA GLU A 99 -6.43 2.53 9.89
C GLU A 99 -7.60 1.55 9.79
N GLY A 100 -7.99 1.24 8.56
CA GLY A 100 -8.87 0.14 8.20
C GLY A 100 -8.19 -0.72 7.15
N CYS A 101 -8.76 -1.86 6.83
CA CYS A 101 -8.20 -2.77 5.85
C CYS A 101 -9.30 -3.47 5.06
N LEU A 102 -9.09 -3.61 3.75
CA LEU A 102 -9.98 -4.37 2.88
C LEU A 102 -10.11 -5.85 3.30
N SER A 103 -9.10 -6.39 4.00
CA SER A 103 -9.12 -7.75 4.55
C SER A 103 -9.99 -7.89 5.81
N ILE A 104 -10.33 -6.77 6.49
CA ILE A 104 -11.20 -6.74 7.67
C ILE A 104 -12.22 -5.61 7.47
N PRO A 105 -13.16 -5.75 6.54
CA PRO A 105 -14.05 -4.69 6.13
C PRO A 105 -14.97 -4.22 7.28
N GLY A 106 -15.16 -2.90 7.38
CA GLY A 106 -16.05 -2.30 8.38
C GLY A 106 -15.43 -2.09 9.76
N TYR A 107 -14.15 -2.42 9.95
CA TYR A 107 -13.45 -2.22 11.21
C TYR A 107 -12.24 -1.31 11.04
N ASN A 108 -12.14 -0.33 11.94
CA ASN A 108 -11.02 0.60 12.01
C ASN A 108 -10.44 0.63 13.42
N ALA A 109 -9.18 1.02 13.52
CA ALA A 109 -8.51 1.27 14.79
C ALA A 109 -7.41 2.31 14.64
N ASN A 110 -7.14 3.02 15.73
CA ASN A 110 -6.00 3.93 15.80
C ASN A 110 -4.70 3.13 15.97
N VAL A 111 -3.79 3.30 15.02
CA VAL A 111 -2.48 2.67 14.97
C VAL A 111 -1.39 3.72 15.08
N LYS A 112 -0.36 3.46 15.88
CA LYS A 112 0.83 4.31 15.98
C LYS A 112 1.92 3.79 15.07
N ARG A 113 2.36 4.64 14.14
CA ARG A 113 3.45 4.33 13.21
C ARG A 113 4.49 5.44 13.16
N PRO A 114 5.74 5.14 12.77
CA PRO A 114 6.71 6.15 12.38
C PRO A 114 6.10 7.17 11.41
N SER A 115 6.28 8.46 11.68
CA SER A 115 5.66 9.55 10.93
C SER A 115 6.24 9.73 9.55
N SER A 116 7.49 9.30 9.34
CA SER A 116 8.16 9.23 8.05
C SER A 116 9.04 7.99 7.95
N ILE A 117 9.26 7.55 6.73
CA ILE A 117 10.08 6.37 6.39
C ILE A 117 10.89 6.66 5.13
N LYS A 118 11.97 5.90 4.98
CA LYS A 118 12.69 5.78 3.72
C LYS A 118 12.54 4.36 3.20
N VAL A 119 12.04 4.21 1.99
CA VAL A 119 11.75 2.92 1.36
C VAL A 119 12.51 2.80 0.03
N THR A 120 13.08 1.64 -0.23
CA THR A 120 13.63 1.26 -1.54
C THR A 120 12.69 0.26 -2.22
N TYR A 121 12.59 0.35 -3.53
CA TYR A 121 11.75 -0.54 -4.34
C TYR A 121 12.21 -0.52 -5.81
N THR A 122 11.72 -1.44 -6.59
CA THR A 122 11.83 -1.40 -8.05
C THR A 122 10.50 -0.92 -8.63
N ASP A 123 10.53 0.05 -9.53
CA ASP A 123 9.34 0.54 -10.22
C ASP A 123 8.92 -0.37 -11.40
N GLU A 124 7.79 -0.06 -12.03
CA GLU A 124 7.28 -0.80 -13.20
C GLU A 124 8.22 -0.75 -14.42
N ASN A 125 9.14 0.22 -14.48
CA ASN A 125 10.17 0.34 -15.51
C ASN A 125 11.48 -0.37 -15.14
N LYS A 126 11.46 -1.21 -14.09
CA LYS A 126 12.63 -1.96 -13.54
C LYS A 126 13.74 -1.06 -13.02
N LYS A 127 13.42 0.17 -12.63
CA LYS A 127 14.39 1.10 -12.02
C LYS A 127 14.32 0.98 -10.52
N ASN A 128 15.47 0.86 -9.89
CA ASN A 128 15.57 0.97 -8.44
C ASN A 128 15.32 2.41 -8.00
N LYS A 129 14.38 2.58 -7.09
CA LYS A 129 13.96 3.85 -6.53
C LYS A 129 14.18 3.88 -5.03
N THR A 130 14.37 5.07 -4.53
CA THR A 130 14.35 5.36 -3.09
C THR A 130 13.37 6.51 -2.89
N LEU A 131 12.41 6.33 -1.98
CA LEU A 131 11.39 7.31 -1.67
C LEU A 131 11.44 7.64 -0.19
N GLU A 132 11.45 8.92 0.14
CA GLU A 132 11.19 9.43 1.49
C GLU A 132 9.71 9.79 1.58
N ALA A 133 8.97 9.00 2.34
CA ALA A 133 7.54 9.17 2.52
C ALA A 133 7.22 9.70 3.92
N ASN A 134 6.20 10.56 4.01
CA ASN A 134 5.68 11.09 5.26
C ASN A 134 4.14 11.06 5.25
N GLY A 135 3.53 11.38 6.38
CA GLY A 135 2.08 11.53 6.48
C GLY A 135 1.31 10.27 6.12
N LEU A 136 0.24 10.43 5.32
CA LEU A 136 -0.62 9.32 4.91
C LEU A 136 0.12 8.31 4.03
N LEU A 137 0.97 8.79 3.13
CA LEU A 137 1.77 7.91 2.26
C LEU A 137 2.69 7.00 3.08
N ALA A 138 3.38 7.53 4.10
CA ALA A 138 4.23 6.71 4.97
C ALA A 138 3.40 5.66 5.73
N THR A 139 2.21 6.02 6.19
CA THR A 139 1.29 5.08 6.85
C THR A 139 0.84 3.98 5.89
N CYS A 140 0.43 4.35 4.68
CA CYS A 140 -0.02 3.41 3.65
C CYS A 140 1.08 2.42 3.26
N ILE A 141 2.29 2.89 2.95
CA ILE A 141 3.42 2.01 2.61
C ILE A 141 3.71 1.02 3.74
N GLN A 142 3.73 1.46 5.00
CA GLN A 142 3.96 0.58 6.15
C GLN A 142 2.85 -0.45 6.29
N HIS A 143 1.59 -0.06 6.08
CA HIS A 143 0.43 -0.94 6.13
C HIS A 143 0.51 -2.04 5.05
N GLU A 144 0.83 -1.67 3.82
CA GLU A 144 0.92 -2.63 2.71
C GLU A 144 2.14 -3.55 2.83
N ILE A 145 3.27 -3.07 3.33
CA ILE A 145 4.44 -3.91 3.63
C ILE A 145 4.15 -4.88 4.78
N ASP A 146 3.37 -4.48 5.79
CA ASP A 146 2.90 -5.38 6.84
C ASP A 146 2.15 -6.56 6.24
N HIS A 147 1.22 -6.34 5.30
CA HIS A 147 0.52 -7.42 4.61
C HIS A 147 1.46 -8.39 3.89
N LEU A 148 2.54 -7.88 3.26
CA LEU A 148 3.56 -8.73 2.64
C LEU A 148 4.32 -9.60 3.66
N ASN A 149 4.32 -9.19 4.94
CA ASN A 149 4.97 -9.88 6.04
C ASN A 149 3.99 -10.67 6.92
N GLY A 150 2.72 -10.76 6.52
CA GLY A 150 1.67 -11.46 7.27
C GLY A 150 1.19 -10.73 8.52
N ILE A 151 1.38 -9.41 8.60
CA ILE A 151 0.98 -8.56 9.73
C ILE A 151 -0.27 -7.76 9.32
N LEU A 152 -1.22 -7.62 10.23
CA LEU A 152 -2.43 -6.82 10.05
C LEU A 152 -2.41 -5.59 10.97
N PHE A 153 -3.17 -4.55 10.63
CA PHE A 153 -3.26 -3.34 11.46
C PHE A 153 -3.71 -3.65 12.90
N ILE A 154 -4.53 -4.69 13.10
CA ILE A 154 -4.97 -5.16 14.43
C ILE A 154 -3.85 -5.78 15.26
N ASP A 155 -2.70 -6.12 14.67
CA ASP A 155 -1.52 -6.61 15.41
C ASP A 155 -0.75 -5.46 16.09
N HIS A 156 -1.00 -4.22 15.69
CA HIS A 156 -0.42 -3.01 16.27
C HIS A 156 -1.25 -2.39 17.42
N ILE A 157 -2.41 -2.97 17.74
CA ILE A 157 -3.29 -2.48 18.82
C ILE A 157 -3.27 -3.43 20.03
N SER A 158 -3.91 -3.00 21.14
CA SER A 158 -3.96 -3.84 22.34
C SER A 158 -4.66 -5.18 22.07
N LYS A 159 -4.19 -6.22 22.76
CA LYS A 159 -4.74 -7.58 22.65
C LYS A 159 -6.27 -7.61 22.83
N LEU A 160 -6.78 -6.85 23.80
CA LEU A 160 -8.22 -6.76 24.07
C LEU A 160 -9.00 -6.19 22.87
N LYS A 161 -8.54 -5.07 22.29
CA LYS A 161 -9.17 -4.47 21.10
C LYS A 161 -9.12 -5.42 19.92
N ARG A 162 -7.96 -6.05 19.66
CA ARG A 162 -7.79 -7.05 18.62
C ARG A 162 -8.78 -8.20 18.74
N GLU A 163 -8.93 -8.78 19.93
CA GLU A 163 -9.87 -9.89 20.17
C GLU A 163 -11.33 -9.48 19.95
N ILE A 164 -11.70 -8.26 20.33
CA ILE A 164 -13.05 -7.72 20.09
C ILE A 164 -13.33 -7.60 18.59
N ILE A 165 -12.39 -7.03 17.81
CA ILE A 165 -12.53 -6.88 16.36
C ILE A 165 -12.65 -8.26 15.71
N LEU A 166 -11.75 -9.19 16.02
CA LEU A 166 -11.76 -10.55 15.44
C LEU A 166 -13.07 -11.30 15.75
N LYS A 167 -13.56 -11.27 16.99
CA LYS A 167 -14.83 -11.91 17.35
C LYS A 167 -16.00 -11.35 16.57
N LYS A 168 -16.06 -10.04 16.39
CA LYS A 168 -17.13 -9.38 15.63
C LYS A 168 -17.05 -9.73 14.13
N ALA A 169 -15.87 -9.62 13.53
CA ALA A 169 -15.62 -9.93 12.13
C ALA A 169 -15.99 -11.39 11.81
N ILE A 170 -15.56 -12.35 12.61
CA ILE A 170 -15.91 -13.77 12.45
C ILE A 170 -17.42 -13.98 12.54
N LYS A 171 -18.10 -13.33 13.49
CA LYS A 171 -19.56 -13.44 13.66
C LYS A 171 -20.34 -12.87 12.46
N GLU A 172 -19.83 -11.83 11.83
CA GLU A 172 -20.44 -11.24 10.62
C GLU A 172 -20.21 -12.10 9.40
N TYR A 173 -18.99 -12.64 9.23
CA TYR A 173 -18.69 -13.58 8.15
C TYR A 173 -19.52 -14.87 8.22
N ALA A 174 -19.84 -15.35 9.42
CA ALA A 174 -20.67 -16.55 9.60
C ALA A 174 -22.16 -16.34 9.32
N LYS A 175 -22.61 -15.10 9.08
CA LYS A 175 -24.01 -14.77 8.78
C LYS A 175 -24.29 -14.59 7.27
N ASN A 176 -23.23 -14.49 6.46
CA ASN A 176 -23.27 -14.39 5.01
C ASN A 176 -22.91 -15.73 4.35
#